data_8b1c9b7515c583c7d64811563fd41d1a
#
_entry.id   8b1c9b7515c583c7d64811563fd41d1a
#
_cell.length_a   1.000
_cell.length_b   1.000
_cell.length_c   1.000
_cell.angle_alpha   90.00
_cell.angle_beta   90.00
_cell.angle_gamma   90.00
#
_symmetry.space_group_name_H-M   'P 1'
#
loop_
_entity.id
_entity.type
_entity.pdbx_description
1 polymer ?
#
loop_
_entity_poly.entity_id
_entity_poly.type
_entity_poly.pdbx_seq_one_letter_code
_entity_poly.pdbx_strand_id
1 'polypeptide(L)'
;MRFRKIAAALLTLALGFCLCQPAAFAATAADQHTQLQELPVSIQSTGETPLPKETLTVELEAVDNAPLPQVTTLEITDGETGSFGPIDYTKPGYYVYTVRQRAGVNTRGTYDETVYYLRVSVVWDNDKLVARMAVHTQADLMDEKVSSITFNNRYKAIETPYYPDPYDPDPVTPPTPSTPENPAPADARPTVTETTTPSAPEPTAPA
;
A
#
# COMPACT_ATOMS: atom_id res chain seq x y z
N MET A 1 43.10 -62.10 84.19
CA MET A 1 43.38 -61.83 82.75
C MET A 1 42.13 -62.11 81.95
N ARG A 2 41.29 -61.13 81.67
CA ARG A 2 40.18 -61.30 80.79
C ARG A 2 39.85 -59.94 80.15
N PHE A 3 40.18 -59.78 78.90
CA PHE A 3 39.87 -58.62 78.12
C PHE A 3 38.37 -58.62 77.72
N ARG A 4 37.66 -57.64 78.15
CA ARG A 4 36.29 -57.42 77.75
C ARG A 4 36.30 -56.39 76.58
N LYS A 5 35.87 -56.81 75.47
CA LYS A 5 35.69 -55.96 74.26
C LYS A 5 34.47 -55.08 74.48
N ILE A 6 34.63 -53.80 74.43
CA ILE A 6 33.55 -52.82 74.43
C ILE A 6 33.30 -52.47 72.93
N ALA A 7 32.16 -52.90 72.41
CA ALA A 7 31.70 -52.51 71.09
C ALA A 7 31.03 -51.14 71.20
N ALA A 8 31.63 -50.15 70.64
CA ALA A 8 31.01 -48.83 70.45
C ALA A 8 30.10 -48.83 69.24
N ALA A 9 28.78 -48.74 69.45
CA ALA A 9 27.81 -48.54 68.41
C ALA A 9 27.81 -47.04 68.01
N LEU A 10 28.29 -46.76 66.83
CA LEU A 10 28.17 -45.43 66.22
C LEU A 10 26.77 -45.35 65.56
N LEU A 11 25.90 -44.60 66.21
CA LEU A 11 24.60 -44.22 65.70
C LEU A 11 24.79 -43.05 64.72
N THR A 12 24.89 -43.32 63.47
CA THR A 12 24.90 -42.32 62.45
C THR A 12 23.47 -41.80 62.21
N LEU A 13 23.20 -40.61 62.76
CA LEU A 13 21.97 -39.84 62.48
C LEU A 13 22.03 -39.30 61.04
N ALA A 14 21.46 -39.97 60.09
CA ALA A 14 21.28 -39.46 58.72
C ALA A 14 20.21 -38.37 58.74
N LEU A 15 20.66 -37.10 58.82
CA LEU A 15 19.78 -35.95 58.60
C LEU A 15 19.40 -35.97 57.13
N GLY A 16 18.17 -36.45 56.81
CA GLY A 16 17.56 -36.34 55.51
C GLY A 16 17.32 -34.88 55.17
N PHE A 17 18.25 -34.25 54.44
CA PHE A 17 18.05 -32.95 53.85
C PHE A 17 17.12 -33.16 52.61
N CYS A 18 15.81 -33.02 52.85
CA CYS A 18 14.83 -32.97 51.79
C CYS A 18 15.10 -31.73 50.97
N LEU A 19 15.91 -31.85 49.93
CA LEU A 19 16.06 -30.85 48.90
C LEU A 19 14.72 -30.70 48.17
N CYS A 20 13.84 -29.88 48.73
CA CYS A 20 12.70 -29.35 48.02
C CYS A 20 13.25 -28.50 46.89
N GLN A 21 13.58 -29.13 45.76
CA GLN A 21 13.88 -28.41 44.55
C GLN A 21 12.57 -27.70 44.14
N PRO A 22 12.55 -26.37 44.05
CA PRO A 22 11.44 -25.72 43.35
C PRO A 22 11.47 -26.30 41.93
N ALA A 23 10.45 -27.06 41.58
CA ALA A 23 10.18 -27.36 40.20
C ALA A 23 10.03 -25.99 39.54
N ALA A 24 11.12 -25.51 38.94
CA ALA A 24 11.02 -24.43 37.97
C ALA A 24 10.07 -24.99 36.90
N PHE A 25 8.80 -24.58 36.98
CA PHE A 25 7.93 -24.65 35.85
C PHE A 25 8.63 -23.80 34.81
N ALA A 26 9.42 -24.42 33.93
CA ALA A 26 9.72 -23.86 32.65
C ALA A 26 8.34 -23.70 32.01
N ALA A 27 7.75 -22.51 32.19
CA ALA A 27 6.67 -22.10 31.34
C ALA A 27 7.26 -22.28 29.93
N THR A 28 6.81 -23.34 29.26
CA THR A 28 7.03 -23.48 27.83
C THR A 28 6.54 -22.15 27.30
N ALA A 29 7.46 -21.34 26.76
CA ALA A 29 7.09 -20.15 26.05
C ALA A 29 6.16 -20.71 24.96
N ALA A 30 4.86 -20.69 25.25
CA ALA A 30 3.84 -21.03 24.27
C ALA A 30 4.21 -20.21 23.06
N ASP A 31 4.24 -20.84 21.93
CA ASP A 31 4.55 -20.24 20.64
C ASP A 31 3.78 -18.91 20.52
N GLN A 32 4.46 -17.85 20.97
CA GLN A 32 3.84 -16.53 21.12
C GLN A 32 3.93 -15.82 19.76
N HIS A 33 3.34 -16.44 18.77
CA HIS A 33 3.21 -15.83 17.46
C HIS A 33 1.74 -15.79 17.04
N THR A 34 1.42 -14.87 16.16
CA THR A 34 0.13 -14.80 15.49
C THR A 34 0.37 -14.50 14.02
N GLN A 35 -0.56 -14.89 13.19
CA GLN A 35 -0.50 -14.69 11.75
C GLN A 35 -1.67 -13.85 11.28
N LEU A 36 -1.40 -12.91 10.39
CA LEU A 36 -2.38 -12.42 9.44
C LEU A 36 -2.41 -13.43 8.29
N GLN A 37 -3.49 -14.21 8.16
CA GLN A 37 -3.53 -15.35 7.26
C GLN A 37 -3.49 -14.95 5.78
N GLU A 38 -4.32 -14.01 5.40
CA GLU A 38 -4.45 -13.59 4.01
C GLU A 38 -4.73 -12.09 3.91
N LEU A 39 -4.17 -11.47 2.88
CA LEU A 39 -4.48 -10.11 2.49
C LEU A 39 -4.96 -10.14 1.04
N PRO A 40 -6.29 -10.24 0.80
CA PRO A 40 -6.83 -10.27 -0.55
C PRO A 40 -6.76 -8.90 -1.23
N VAL A 41 -6.43 -8.92 -2.50
CA VAL A 41 -6.35 -7.74 -3.38
C VAL A 41 -7.04 -8.07 -4.70
N SER A 42 -7.95 -7.21 -5.13
CA SER A 42 -8.70 -7.36 -6.39
C SER A 42 -8.32 -6.28 -7.38
N ILE A 43 -8.34 -6.64 -8.66
CA ILE A 43 -8.23 -5.70 -9.76
C ILE A 43 -9.54 -5.74 -10.54
N GLN A 44 -10.12 -4.57 -10.80
CA GLN A 44 -11.34 -4.42 -11.58
C GLN A 44 -11.14 -3.37 -12.66
N SER A 45 -11.75 -3.60 -13.81
CA SER A 45 -11.70 -2.66 -14.91
C SER A 45 -13.10 -2.32 -15.42
N THR A 46 -13.23 -1.08 -15.82
CA THR A 46 -14.43 -0.51 -16.41
C THR A 46 -14.08 0.20 -17.72
N GLY A 47 -15.08 0.56 -18.51
CA GLY A 47 -14.91 1.35 -19.72
C GLY A 47 -15.50 0.71 -20.95
N GLU A 48 -14.96 1.09 -22.10
CA GLU A 48 -15.48 0.68 -23.39
C GLU A 48 -15.05 -0.75 -23.77
N THR A 49 -16.00 -1.53 -24.21
CA THR A 49 -15.76 -2.92 -24.64
C THR A 49 -15.13 -2.98 -26.05
N PRO A 50 -14.29 -4.00 -26.32
CA PRO A 50 -13.87 -5.07 -25.44
C PRO A 50 -12.85 -4.59 -24.40
N LEU A 51 -13.06 -4.97 -23.13
CA LEU A 51 -12.07 -4.73 -22.09
C LEU A 51 -10.86 -5.64 -22.30
N PRO A 52 -9.64 -5.11 -22.18
CA PRO A 52 -8.45 -5.94 -22.23
C PRO A 52 -8.38 -6.79 -20.95
N LYS A 53 -7.84 -7.99 -21.06
CA LYS A 53 -7.43 -8.79 -19.92
C LYS A 53 -5.93 -8.59 -19.72
N GLU A 54 -5.60 -7.59 -18.93
CA GLU A 54 -4.21 -7.26 -18.62
C GLU A 54 -3.83 -7.86 -17.26
N THR A 55 -2.62 -8.38 -17.15
CA THR A 55 -2.05 -8.80 -15.88
C THR A 55 -1.25 -7.64 -15.31
N LEU A 56 -1.58 -7.25 -14.10
CA LEU A 56 -1.02 -6.09 -13.41
C LEU A 56 -0.27 -6.52 -12.16
N THR A 57 0.80 -5.80 -11.88
CA THR A 57 1.64 -6.06 -10.72
C THR A 57 1.12 -5.28 -9.52
N VAL A 58 0.94 -5.95 -8.38
CA VAL A 58 0.62 -5.34 -7.09
C VAL A 58 1.75 -5.61 -6.11
N GLU A 59 2.18 -4.58 -5.41
CA GLU A 59 3.30 -4.62 -4.47
C GLU A 59 2.84 -4.34 -3.05
N LEU A 60 3.40 -5.11 -2.11
CA LEU A 60 3.29 -4.91 -0.67
C LEU A 60 4.65 -4.48 -0.13
N GLU A 61 4.71 -3.33 0.50
CA GLU A 61 5.92 -2.81 1.13
C GLU A 61 5.69 -2.61 2.63
N ALA A 62 6.69 -2.96 3.44
CA ALA A 62 6.66 -2.71 4.87
C ALA A 62 7.12 -1.28 5.18
N VAL A 63 6.47 -0.65 6.15
CA VAL A 63 6.92 0.58 6.77
C VAL A 63 7.64 0.21 8.08
N ASP A 64 8.76 0.89 8.39
CA ASP A 64 9.50 0.74 9.65
C ASP A 64 9.89 -0.71 10.03
N ASN A 65 10.37 -1.49 9.08
CA ASN A 65 10.80 -2.87 9.27
C ASN A 65 9.70 -3.82 9.80
N ALA A 66 8.45 -3.60 9.44
CA ALA A 66 7.38 -4.56 9.71
C ALA A 66 7.69 -5.91 9.02
N PRO A 67 7.32 -7.06 9.63
CA PRO A 67 7.55 -8.36 9.02
C PRO A 67 6.80 -8.49 7.69
N LEU A 68 7.41 -9.12 6.70
CA LEU A 68 6.83 -9.32 5.38
C LEU A 68 6.45 -10.78 5.15
N PRO A 69 5.45 -11.05 4.30
CA PRO A 69 5.17 -12.39 3.82
C PRO A 69 6.29 -12.86 2.88
N GLN A 70 6.27 -14.14 2.55
CA GLN A 70 7.25 -14.71 1.62
C GLN A 70 7.17 -14.10 0.21
N VAL A 71 5.95 -13.72 -0.21
CA VAL A 71 5.68 -13.10 -1.51
C VAL A 71 5.20 -11.67 -1.26
N THR A 72 5.90 -10.70 -1.81
CA THR A 72 5.60 -9.27 -1.68
C THR A 72 5.13 -8.62 -2.98
N THR A 73 5.06 -9.40 -4.05
CA THR A 73 4.60 -8.95 -5.37
C THR A 73 3.64 -9.98 -5.94
N LEU A 74 2.48 -9.53 -6.38
CA LEU A 74 1.46 -10.36 -7.02
C LEU A 74 1.27 -9.92 -8.47
N GLU A 75 1.09 -10.89 -9.35
CA GLU A 75 0.62 -10.69 -10.71
C GLU A 75 -0.86 -11.08 -10.76
N ILE A 76 -1.74 -10.10 -10.95
CA ILE A 76 -3.20 -10.30 -10.91
C ILE A 76 -3.78 -9.90 -12.25
N THR A 77 -4.53 -10.81 -12.87
CA THR A 77 -5.25 -10.54 -14.10
C THR A 77 -6.52 -9.72 -13.81
N ASP A 78 -6.83 -8.81 -14.70
CA ASP A 78 -8.04 -7.99 -14.60
C ASP A 78 -9.31 -8.82 -14.39
N GLY A 79 -10.11 -8.42 -13.41
CA GLY A 79 -11.30 -9.14 -12.95
C GLY A 79 -11.02 -10.25 -11.92
N GLU A 80 -9.76 -10.49 -11.55
CA GLU A 80 -9.36 -11.51 -10.60
C GLU A 80 -8.96 -10.93 -9.23
N THR A 81 -8.79 -11.82 -8.27
CA THR A 81 -8.31 -11.51 -6.91
C THR A 81 -7.09 -12.37 -6.63
N GLY A 82 -6.00 -11.72 -6.22
CA GLY A 82 -4.83 -12.35 -5.65
C GLY A 82 -4.82 -12.22 -4.13
N SER A 83 -3.89 -12.90 -3.46
CA SER A 83 -3.71 -12.75 -2.01
C SER A 83 -2.25 -12.81 -1.65
N PHE A 84 -1.79 -11.85 -0.83
CA PHE A 84 -0.52 -11.99 -0.15
C PHE A 84 -0.67 -13.05 0.95
N GLY A 85 0.36 -13.90 1.07
CA GLY A 85 0.38 -15.00 2.03
C GLY A 85 0.51 -14.53 3.47
N PRO A 86 0.65 -15.49 4.41
CA PRO A 86 0.64 -15.15 5.82
C PRO A 86 1.81 -14.25 6.22
N ILE A 87 1.54 -13.35 7.15
CA ILE A 87 2.53 -12.50 7.81
C ILE A 87 2.60 -12.91 9.27
N ASP A 88 3.78 -13.30 9.75
CA ASP A 88 4.01 -13.76 11.10
C ASP A 88 4.40 -12.62 12.03
N TYR A 89 3.77 -12.56 13.21
CA TYR A 89 4.07 -11.59 14.25
C TYR A 89 4.45 -12.30 15.55
N THR A 90 5.61 -11.96 16.08
CA THR A 90 6.14 -12.54 17.34
C THR A 90 6.11 -11.57 18.51
N LYS A 91 5.71 -10.32 18.26
CA LYS A 91 5.67 -9.25 19.29
C LYS A 91 4.41 -8.41 19.14
N PRO A 92 3.85 -7.92 20.25
CA PRO A 92 2.78 -6.94 20.18
C PRO A 92 3.31 -5.62 19.60
N GLY A 93 2.46 -4.88 18.91
CA GLY A 93 2.81 -3.61 18.28
C GLY A 93 1.84 -3.20 17.19
N TYR A 94 2.16 -2.07 16.57
CA TYR A 94 1.49 -1.60 15.36
C TYR A 94 2.45 -1.74 14.20
N TYR A 95 1.98 -2.38 13.14
CA TYR A 95 2.74 -2.62 11.92
C TYR A 95 2.01 -1.98 10.77
N VAL A 96 2.73 -1.28 9.92
CA VAL A 96 2.15 -0.56 8.78
C VAL A 96 2.77 -1.07 7.49
N TYR A 97 1.92 -1.20 6.49
CA TYR A 97 2.32 -1.59 5.13
C TYR A 97 1.65 -0.68 4.12
N THR A 98 2.23 -0.58 2.95
CA THR A 98 1.59 0.01 1.78
C THR A 98 1.32 -1.06 0.74
N VAL A 99 0.16 -0.96 0.09
CA VAL A 99 -0.21 -1.80 -1.06
C VAL A 99 -0.52 -0.88 -2.22
N ARG A 100 0.15 -1.09 -3.34
CA ARG A 100 -0.04 -0.30 -4.55
C ARG A 100 -0.01 -1.17 -5.80
N GLN A 101 -0.73 -0.74 -6.82
CA GLN A 101 -0.66 -1.28 -8.16
C GLN A 101 0.40 -0.53 -8.96
N ARG A 102 1.17 -1.22 -9.79
CA ARG A 102 1.96 -0.60 -10.85
C ARG A 102 1.07 -0.36 -12.07
N ALA A 103 1.29 0.78 -12.72
CA ALA A 103 0.61 1.06 -13.98
C ALA A 103 0.96 -0.01 -15.03
N GLY A 104 -0.05 -0.46 -15.77
CA GLY A 104 0.14 -1.36 -16.89
C GLY A 104 0.70 -0.64 -18.12
N VAL A 105 0.75 -1.37 -19.23
CA VAL A 105 1.36 -0.89 -20.49
C VAL A 105 0.34 -0.58 -21.58
N ASN A 106 -0.94 -0.86 -21.34
CA ASN A 106 -1.97 -0.63 -22.33
C ASN A 106 -2.26 0.86 -22.50
N THR A 107 -2.07 1.40 -23.70
CA THR A 107 -2.24 2.82 -24.00
C THR A 107 -3.68 3.33 -23.86
N ARG A 108 -4.65 2.42 -23.83
CA ARG A 108 -6.06 2.73 -23.57
C ARG A 108 -6.37 2.84 -22.08
N GLY A 109 -5.46 2.32 -21.21
CA GLY A 109 -5.66 2.22 -19.77
C GLY A 109 -5.40 3.55 -19.05
N THR A 110 -6.26 3.85 -18.09
CA THR A 110 -6.01 4.76 -16.99
C THR A 110 -6.00 3.91 -15.73
N TYR A 111 -4.86 3.81 -15.11
CA TYR A 111 -4.64 2.90 -13.99
C TYR A 111 -4.90 3.61 -12.66
N ASP A 112 -5.40 2.83 -11.70
CA ASP A 112 -5.65 3.30 -10.34
C ASP A 112 -4.32 3.54 -9.62
N GLU A 113 -4.09 4.75 -9.14
CA GLU A 113 -2.88 5.17 -8.43
C GLU A 113 -3.07 5.18 -6.91
N THR A 114 -4.18 4.65 -6.42
CA THR A 114 -4.47 4.57 -4.99
C THR A 114 -3.37 3.80 -4.26
N VAL A 115 -2.89 4.37 -3.17
CA VAL A 115 -2.04 3.67 -2.21
C VAL A 115 -2.90 3.29 -1.01
N TYR A 116 -2.99 2.00 -0.74
CA TYR A 116 -3.64 1.51 0.47
C TYR A 116 -2.62 1.39 1.60
N TYR A 117 -3.01 1.86 2.77
CA TYR A 117 -2.22 1.75 4.00
C TYR A 117 -2.87 0.72 4.91
N LEU A 118 -2.16 -0.37 5.14
CA LEU A 118 -2.61 -1.45 6.01
C LEU A 118 -2.01 -1.26 7.39
N ARG A 119 -2.86 -1.11 8.40
CA ARG A 119 -2.43 -1.12 9.79
C ARG A 119 -2.81 -2.44 10.45
N VAL A 120 -1.80 -3.17 10.93
CA VAL A 120 -1.99 -4.39 11.73
C VAL A 120 -1.68 -4.07 13.18
N SER A 121 -2.67 -4.26 14.04
CA SER A 121 -2.54 -4.15 15.49
C SER A 121 -2.39 -5.54 16.08
N VAL A 122 -1.23 -5.83 16.66
CA VAL A 122 -0.96 -7.08 17.36
C VAL A 122 -1.00 -6.81 18.86
N VAL A 123 -1.92 -7.45 19.55
CA VAL A 123 -2.16 -7.25 20.98
C VAL A 123 -2.25 -8.57 21.71
N TRP A 124 -2.00 -8.53 23.02
CA TRP A 124 -2.31 -9.65 23.91
C TRP A 124 -3.82 -9.73 24.16
N ASP A 125 -4.38 -10.90 23.95
CA ASP A 125 -5.77 -11.23 24.27
C ASP A 125 -5.79 -12.62 24.94
N ASN A 126 -6.08 -12.68 26.25
CA ASN A 126 -6.07 -13.92 27.03
C ASN A 126 -4.78 -14.74 26.85
N ASP A 127 -3.62 -14.12 27.06
CA ASP A 127 -2.29 -14.71 26.96
C ASP A 127 -1.91 -15.23 25.56
N LYS A 128 -2.63 -14.79 24.52
CA LYS A 128 -2.31 -15.07 23.11
C LYS A 128 -2.13 -13.77 22.34
N LEU A 129 -1.21 -13.79 21.38
CA LEU A 129 -1.12 -12.70 20.42
C LEU A 129 -2.29 -12.80 19.43
N VAL A 130 -2.93 -11.68 19.16
CA VAL A 130 -4.01 -11.56 18.18
C VAL A 130 -3.70 -10.42 17.25
N ALA A 131 -3.69 -10.69 15.95
CA ALA A 131 -3.52 -9.68 14.91
C ALA A 131 -4.90 -9.20 14.40
N ARG A 132 -5.07 -7.87 14.34
CA ARG A 132 -6.27 -7.22 13.80
C ARG A 132 -5.83 -6.22 12.73
N MET A 133 -6.45 -6.30 11.58
CA MET A 133 -6.13 -5.49 10.41
C MET A 133 -7.16 -4.38 10.20
N ALA A 134 -6.67 -3.23 9.73
CA ALA A 134 -7.49 -2.15 9.20
C ALA A 134 -6.81 -1.60 7.93
N VAL A 135 -7.60 -1.31 6.91
CA VAL A 135 -7.13 -0.76 5.64
C VAL A 135 -7.59 0.69 5.53
N HIS A 136 -6.69 1.56 5.11
CA HIS A 136 -6.88 3.00 4.96
C HIS A 136 -6.40 3.45 3.58
N THR A 137 -6.84 4.63 3.14
CA THR A 137 -6.39 5.25 1.88
C THR A 137 -5.52 6.48 2.12
N GLN A 138 -5.34 6.88 3.38
CA GLN A 138 -4.47 8.00 3.77
C GLN A 138 -3.31 7.51 4.65
N ALA A 139 -2.16 8.13 4.47
CA ALA A 139 -0.94 7.75 5.17
C ALA A 139 -0.98 8.04 6.68
N ASP A 140 -1.80 8.98 7.12
CA ASP A 140 -1.99 9.32 8.53
C ASP A 140 -2.90 8.33 9.28
N LEU A 141 -3.56 7.40 8.55
CA LEU A 141 -4.46 6.36 9.07
C LEU A 141 -5.66 6.94 9.85
N MET A 142 -6.07 8.18 9.53
CA MET A 142 -7.16 8.88 10.20
C MET A 142 -8.46 8.87 9.41
N ASP A 143 -8.41 8.46 8.14
CA ASP A 143 -9.57 8.30 7.29
C ASP A 143 -10.45 7.11 7.71
N GLU A 144 -11.63 7.04 7.12
CA GLU A 144 -12.52 5.89 7.30
C GLU A 144 -11.87 4.62 6.75
N LYS A 145 -12.04 3.53 7.48
CA LYS A 145 -11.53 2.23 7.08
C LYS A 145 -12.27 1.71 5.86
N VAL A 146 -11.53 1.26 4.87
CA VAL A 146 -12.12 0.56 3.72
C VAL A 146 -12.22 -0.93 3.98
N SER A 147 -13.22 -1.57 3.40
CA SER A 147 -13.52 -3.00 3.62
C SER A 147 -12.66 -3.94 2.78
N SER A 148 -12.06 -3.44 1.71
CA SER A 148 -11.28 -4.25 0.75
C SER A 148 -10.21 -3.40 0.06
N ILE A 149 -9.18 -4.07 -0.45
CA ILE A 149 -8.20 -3.50 -1.36
C ILE A 149 -8.64 -3.85 -2.77
N THR A 150 -9.08 -2.83 -3.53
CA THR A 150 -9.58 -3.01 -4.89
C THR A 150 -9.08 -1.88 -5.76
N PHE A 151 -8.29 -2.20 -6.78
CA PHE A 151 -7.82 -1.25 -7.78
C PHE A 151 -8.80 -1.20 -8.93
N ASN A 152 -9.25 0.01 -9.29
CA ASN A 152 -10.26 0.25 -10.32
C ASN A 152 -9.64 0.94 -11.52
N ASN A 153 -9.37 0.19 -12.56
CA ASN A 153 -8.80 0.68 -13.80
C ASN A 153 -9.91 1.08 -14.79
N ARG A 154 -9.59 1.93 -15.73
CA ARG A 154 -10.52 2.36 -16.77
C ARG A 154 -9.85 2.30 -18.14
N TYR A 155 -10.58 1.77 -19.14
CA TYR A 155 -10.10 1.68 -20.51
C TYR A 155 -10.98 2.48 -21.47
N LYS A 156 -10.32 3.23 -22.35
CA LYS A 156 -10.96 3.96 -23.44
C LYS A 156 -11.37 3.00 -24.57
N ALA A 157 -12.27 3.46 -25.44
CA ALA A 157 -12.64 2.75 -26.67
C ALA A 157 -11.43 2.45 -27.55
N ILE A 158 -11.56 1.43 -28.37
CA ILE A 158 -10.64 1.21 -29.50
C ILE A 158 -11.01 2.26 -30.55
N GLU A 159 -10.09 3.14 -30.87
CA GLU A 159 -10.25 4.04 -32.01
C GLU A 159 -10.20 3.20 -33.29
N THR A 160 -11.37 2.98 -33.90
CA THR A 160 -11.39 2.38 -35.22
C THR A 160 -11.01 3.45 -36.23
N PRO A 161 -10.03 3.18 -37.11
CA PRO A 161 -9.74 4.11 -38.18
C PRO A 161 -11.01 4.38 -38.99
N TYR A 162 -11.34 5.65 -39.20
CA TYR A 162 -12.42 6.02 -40.11
C TYR A 162 -11.95 5.68 -41.53
N TYR A 163 -12.60 4.67 -42.12
CA TYR A 163 -12.46 4.40 -43.54
C TYR A 163 -13.67 5.06 -44.21
N PRO A 164 -13.48 6.16 -44.98
CA PRO A 164 -14.58 6.75 -45.72
C PRO A 164 -15.12 5.71 -46.72
N ASP A 165 -16.43 5.56 -46.75
CA ASP A 165 -17.10 4.68 -47.72
C ASP A 165 -16.76 5.16 -49.12
N PRO A 166 -16.15 4.33 -50.00
CA PRO A 166 -15.82 4.73 -51.36
C PRO A 166 -17.07 5.05 -52.22
N TYR A 167 -18.25 4.74 -51.71
CA TYR A 167 -19.53 5.04 -52.35
C TYR A 167 -20.31 6.18 -51.67
N ASP A 168 -19.73 6.85 -50.64
CA ASP A 168 -20.33 8.05 -50.10
C ASP A 168 -20.13 9.21 -51.08
N PRO A 169 -21.23 9.66 -51.79
CA PRO A 169 -21.11 10.69 -52.83
C PRO A 169 -20.81 12.09 -52.28
N ASP A 170 -20.82 12.26 -50.97
CA ASP A 170 -20.54 13.54 -50.30
C ASP A 170 -19.43 13.37 -49.29
N PRO A 171 -18.15 13.50 -49.70
CA PRO A 171 -17.11 13.70 -48.71
C PRO A 171 -17.46 14.97 -47.98
N VAL A 172 -17.84 14.86 -46.70
CA VAL A 172 -18.03 16.01 -45.81
C VAL A 172 -16.70 16.75 -45.81
N THR A 173 -16.60 17.76 -46.66
CA THR A 173 -15.45 18.67 -46.60
C THR A 173 -15.42 19.23 -45.20
N PRO A 174 -14.31 19.08 -44.48
CA PRO A 174 -14.16 19.75 -43.19
C PRO A 174 -14.51 21.23 -43.43
N PRO A 175 -15.29 21.85 -42.53
CA PRO A 175 -15.58 23.27 -42.69
C PRO A 175 -14.25 23.99 -42.85
N THR A 176 -14.08 24.63 -44.03
CA THR A 176 -12.93 25.48 -44.31
C THR A 176 -12.82 26.46 -43.15
N PRO A 177 -11.67 26.55 -42.46
CA PRO A 177 -11.51 27.54 -41.43
C PRO A 177 -11.85 28.90 -42.07
N SER A 178 -12.90 29.55 -41.58
CA SER A 178 -13.25 30.90 -41.99
C SER A 178 -12.01 31.76 -41.76
N THR A 179 -11.43 32.21 -42.87
CA THR A 179 -10.38 33.23 -42.86
C THR A 179 -10.91 34.40 -42.03
N PRO A 180 -10.20 34.83 -41.01
CA PRO A 180 -10.64 36.03 -40.26
C PRO A 180 -10.71 37.16 -41.24
N GLU A 181 -11.92 37.72 -41.38
CA GLU A 181 -12.19 38.90 -42.15
C GLU A 181 -11.31 40.02 -41.63
N ASN A 182 -10.37 40.42 -42.50
CA ASN A 182 -9.46 41.51 -42.20
C ASN A 182 -10.30 42.81 -42.09
N PRO A 183 -10.40 43.46 -40.92
CA PRO A 183 -11.09 44.74 -40.83
C PRO A 183 -10.39 45.75 -41.70
N ALA A 184 -11.18 46.43 -42.52
CA ALA A 184 -10.71 47.54 -43.40
C ALA A 184 -9.92 48.60 -42.65
N PRO A 185 -8.92 49.20 -43.28
CA PRO A 185 -8.07 50.18 -42.62
C PRO A 185 -8.88 51.45 -42.28
N ALA A 186 -9.08 51.72 -41.01
CA ALA A 186 -9.55 53.03 -40.57
C ALA A 186 -8.45 54.03 -40.67
N ASP A 187 -8.84 55.12 -41.30
CA ASP A 187 -8.16 56.35 -41.70
C ASP A 187 -7.19 56.92 -40.63
N ALA A 188 -6.04 57.32 -41.11
CA ALA A 188 -4.98 57.92 -40.36
C ALA A 188 -5.31 59.32 -39.90
N ARG A 189 -5.10 59.62 -38.63
CA ARG A 189 -4.75 60.98 -38.17
C ARG A 189 -3.79 60.93 -36.98
N PRO A 190 -2.69 61.67 -37.06
CA PRO A 190 -1.68 61.68 -36.02
C PRO A 190 -1.99 62.78 -34.99
N THR A 191 -1.69 62.54 -33.73
CA THR A 191 -1.24 63.59 -32.80
C THR A 191 -0.62 63.04 -31.54
N VAL A 192 0.61 63.45 -31.39
CA VAL A 192 1.31 64.00 -30.21
C VAL A 192 1.72 63.08 -29.07
N THR A 193 3.01 62.98 -29.00
CA THR A 193 4.00 62.86 -27.96
C THR A 193 3.49 63.20 -26.55
N GLU A 194 3.69 62.36 -25.58
CA GLU A 194 4.30 62.78 -24.31
C GLU A 194 5.00 61.61 -23.61
N THR A 195 6.26 61.84 -23.34
CA THR A 195 7.22 61.10 -22.58
C THR A 195 6.96 61.29 -21.10
N THR A 196 6.80 60.23 -20.34
CA THR A 196 7.20 60.21 -18.94
C THR A 196 7.53 58.81 -18.47
N THR A 197 8.81 58.59 -18.26
CA THR A 197 9.36 57.57 -17.36
C THR A 197 9.14 58.06 -15.92
N PRO A 198 8.79 57.19 -14.97
CA PRO A 198 9.67 57.03 -13.84
C PRO A 198 9.79 55.57 -13.33
N SER A 199 11.03 55.25 -13.16
CA SER A 199 11.65 54.87 -11.88
C SER A 199 11.05 53.69 -11.09
N ALA A 200 11.80 52.62 -11.07
CA ALA A 200 11.71 51.50 -10.14
C ALA A 200 12.07 51.91 -8.71
N PRO A 201 11.53 51.30 -7.70
CA PRO A 201 12.18 51.22 -6.40
C PRO A 201 12.76 49.82 -6.13
N GLU A 202 13.92 49.88 -5.55
CA GLU A 202 14.87 48.92 -5.07
C GLU A 202 14.33 48.11 -3.84
N PRO A 203 14.77 46.86 -3.63
CA PRO A 203 14.34 46.06 -2.50
C PRO A 203 15.15 46.35 -1.25
N THR A 204 14.46 46.49 -0.14
CA THR A 204 15.06 46.53 1.21
C THR A 204 15.10 45.16 1.81
N ALA A 205 16.29 44.72 2.21
CA ALA A 205 16.53 43.49 2.97
C ALA A 205 16.44 43.74 4.50
N PRO A 206 16.34 42.66 5.28
CA PRO A 206 15.89 42.71 6.66
C PRO A 206 17.02 42.93 7.68
N ALA A 207 16.61 43.36 8.85
CA ALA A 207 17.36 43.23 10.10
C ALA A 207 16.83 42.06 10.92
#